data_7670181b9b9fa5627eefb0f66c5cd939
#
_entry.id   7670181b9b9fa5627eefb0f66c5cd939
#
_cell.length_a   1.000
_cell.length_b   1.000
_cell.length_c   1.000
_cell.angle_alpha   90.00
_cell.angle_beta   90.00
_cell.angle_gamma   90.00
#
_symmetry.space_group_name_H-M   'P 1'
#
loop_
_entity.id
_entity.type
_entity.pdbx_description
1 polymer ?
#
loop_
_entity_poly.entity_id
_entity_poly.type
_entity_poly.pdbx_seq_one_letter_code
_entity_poly.pdbx_strand_id
1 'polypeptide(L)'
;MPIPQHAVVIPVYQTTLTDQELFSIKTAVSVLASHSIYFVGPTRLTNFFHQLSQQFERPLSYKTYPDHYFASIDGYNRLMLSSDFYQAFKHYQYILIAQTDSLVFSDELDVWAAKGYSYIGAPWFEGYTQPTQPLRLTAVGNGGFSLRNVQDFLRVLNRPRIFKNTLMQTWPGNWRSTIYRYLKDYRSFVYKNTQINLNVNEDLFWGLFVAPICPFFKVPAPLEAVSFAFEAYPRHSYELNGQRLPFGCHAWARYDPEFWQSTLAHHSRPFFA
;
A
#
# COMPACT_ATOMS: atom_id res chain seq x y z
N MET A 1 -16.58 23.63 -1.91
CA MET A 1 -15.56 23.02 -2.74
C MET A 1 -16.00 21.58 -3.02
N PRO A 2 -15.81 21.05 -4.22
CA PRO A 2 -16.08 19.64 -4.47
C PRO A 2 -15.22 18.80 -3.51
N ILE A 3 -15.78 17.71 -2.97
CA ILE A 3 -15.04 16.77 -2.11
C ILE A 3 -13.96 16.15 -2.99
N PRO A 4 -12.67 16.14 -2.56
CA PRO A 4 -11.61 15.48 -3.33
C PRO A 4 -11.99 14.03 -3.60
N GLN A 5 -11.78 13.57 -4.85
CA GLN A 5 -12.15 12.20 -5.24
C GLN A 5 -11.27 11.14 -4.57
N HIS A 6 -10.08 11.53 -4.10
CA HIS A 6 -9.07 10.64 -3.57
C HIS A 6 -8.57 11.13 -2.22
N ALA A 7 -8.12 10.20 -1.37
CA ALA A 7 -7.50 10.52 -0.10
C ALA A 7 -6.14 9.84 0.05
N VAL A 8 -5.27 10.48 0.81
CA VAL A 8 -3.97 9.93 1.24
C VAL A 8 -4.11 9.46 2.68
N VAL A 9 -3.63 8.27 2.97
CA VAL A 9 -3.67 7.64 4.29
C VAL A 9 -2.26 7.37 4.74
N ILE A 10 -1.85 8.02 5.82
CA ILE A 10 -0.52 7.89 6.42
C ILE A 10 -0.66 7.12 7.74
N PRO A 11 -0.32 5.83 7.79
CA PRO A 11 -0.33 5.06 9.03
C PRO A 11 0.76 5.52 9.97
N VAL A 12 0.40 5.85 11.22
CA VAL A 12 1.32 6.23 12.29
C VAL A 12 0.91 5.47 13.56
N TYR A 13 1.79 4.67 14.14
CA TYR A 13 1.46 3.80 15.26
C TYR A 13 2.33 4.01 16.52
N GLN A 14 3.21 5.00 16.49
CA GLN A 14 4.05 5.40 17.62
C GLN A 14 4.16 6.92 17.72
N THR A 15 4.49 7.43 18.90
CA THR A 15 4.65 8.87 19.17
C THR A 15 6.02 9.41 18.81
N THR A 16 7.04 8.54 18.81
CA THR A 16 8.40 8.92 18.47
C THR A 16 8.63 8.62 17.00
N LEU A 17 8.74 9.67 16.19
CA LEU A 17 9.05 9.57 14.78
C LEU A 17 10.53 9.92 14.57
N THR A 18 11.22 9.14 13.75
CA THR A 18 12.57 9.45 13.29
C THR A 18 12.58 10.65 12.34
N ASP A 19 13.73 11.27 12.13
CA ASP A 19 13.87 12.36 11.16
C ASP A 19 13.47 11.91 9.74
N GLN A 20 13.78 10.65 9.38
CA GLN A 20 13.40 10.06 8.10
C GLN A 20 11.88 9.91 7.96
N GLU A 21 11.19 9.44 9.00
CA GLU A 21 9.73 9.33 9.01
C GLU A 21 9.06 10.71 8.95
N LEU A 22 9.57 11.69 9.70
CA LEU A 22 9.09 13.08 9.65
C LEU A 22 9.30 13.68 8.25
N PHE A 23 10.45 13.43 7.65
CA PHE A 23 10.74 13.86 6.29
C PHE A 23 9.75 13.25 5.28
N SER A 24 9.50 11.94 5.36
CA SER A 24 8.53 11.24 4.53
C SER A 24 7.12 11.81 4.68
N ILE A 25 6.66 12.03 5.91
CA ILE A 25 5.34 12.63 6.19
C ILE A 25 5.27 14.04 5.60
N LYS A 26 6.26 14.90 5.86
CA LYS A 26 6.28 16.29 5.35
C LYS A 26 6.26 16.32 3.82
N THR A 27 7.04 15.45 3.19
CA THR A 27 7.07 15.33 1.73
C THR A 27 5.72 14.90 1.17
N ALA A 28 5.09 13.87 1.74
CA ALA A 28 3.76 13.42 1.31
C ALA A 28 2.71 14.52 1.49
N VAL A 29 2.72 15.24 2.62
CA VAL A 29 1.79 16.34 2.90
C VAL A 29 1.98 17.51 1.95
N SER A 30 3.22 17.84 1.61
CA SER A 30 3.54 18.94 0.70
C SER A 30 3.21 18.60 -0.74
N VAL A 31 3.67 17.46 -1.24
CA VAL A 31 3.49 17.04 -2.63
C VAL A 31 2.02 16.78 -2.94
N LEU A 32 1.30 16.13 -2.03
CA LEU A 32 -0.10 15.74 -2.20
C LEU A 32 -1.07 16.73 -1.53
N ALA A 33 -0.69 18.02 -1.44
CA ALA A 33 -1.47 19.05 -0.75
C ALA A 33 -2.86 19.30 -1.35
N SER A 34 -3.09 18.95 -2.63
CA SER A 34 -4.39 19.05 -3.29
C SER A 34 -5.40 18.01 -2.81
N HIS A 35 -4.96 16.95 -2.14
CA HIS A 35 -5.79 15.84 -1.71
C HIS A 35 -6.16 15.90 -0.21
N SER A 36 -7.18 15.13 0.19
CA SER A 36 -7.49 14.92 1.60
C SER A 36 -6.47 14.00 2.23
N ILE A 37 -5.81 14.42 3.31
CA ILE A 37 -4.78 13.61 3.99
C ILE A 37 -5.26 13.23 5.38
N TYR A 38 -5.10 11.95 5.72
CA TYR A 38 -5.49 11.35 6.98
C TYR A 38 -4.33 10.65 7.66
N PHE A 39 -4.05 10.98 8.90
CA PHE A 39 -3.32 10.07 9.77
C PHE A 39 -4.22 8.91 10.19
N VAL A 40 -3.67 7.71 10.22
CA VAL A 40 -4.38 6.51 10.69
C VAL A 40 -3.52 5.80 11.73
N GLY A 41 -4.11 5.47 12.88
CA GLY A 41 -3.35 4.77 13.91
C GLY A 41 -4.20 4.30 15.08
N PRO A 42 -3.56 3.83 16.17
CA PRO A 42 -4.25 3.30 17.34
C PRO A 42 -4.97 4.39 18.12
N THR A 43 -6.09 4.01 18.76
CA THR A 43 -6.92 4.93 19.54
C THR A 43 -6.14 5.64 20.66
N ARG A 44 -5.14 4.97 21.25
CA ARG A 44 -4.27 5.58 22.27
C ARG A 44 -3.50 6.81 21.77
N LEU A 45 -3.32 6.98 20.46
CA LEU A 45 -2.59 8.11 19.86
C LEU A 45 -3.49 9.29 19.46
N THR A 46 -4.78 9.33 19.84
CA THR A 46 -5.70 10.39 19.46
C THR A 46 -5.16 11.79 19.78
N ASN A 47 -4.64 12.01 21.00
CA ASN A 47 -4.06 13.29 21.39
C ASN A 47 -2.78 13.64 20.61
N PHE A 48 -1.96 12.64 20.32
CA PHE A 48 -0.77 12.81 19.51
C PHE A 48 -1.14 13.22 18.06
N PHE A 49 -2.14 12.59 17.47
CA PHE A 49 -2.62 12.99 16.12
C PHE A 49 -3.17 14.41 16.09
N HIS A 50 -3.88 14.82 17.13
CA HIS A 50 -4.31 16.19 17.23
C HIS A 50 -3.12 17.16 17.23
N GLN A 51 -2.09 16.89 18.02
CA GLN A 51 -0.87 17.72 18.07
C GLN A 51 -0.08 17.65 16.75
N LEU A 52 0.12 16.46 16.21
CA LEU A 52 0.85 16.27 14.95
C LEU A 52 0.16 17.00 13.79
N SER A 53 -1.17 16.92 13.71
CA SER A 53 -1.93 17.58 12.64
C SER A 53 -1.81 19.10 12.66
N GLN A 54 -1.58 19.70 13.84
CA GLN A 54 -1.41 21.15 13.99
C GLN A 54 0.00 21.65 13.56
N GLN A 55 0.95 20.75 13.33
CA GLN A 55 2.30 21.12 12.90
C GLN A 55 2.38 21.47 11.41
N PHE A 56 1.29 21.22 10.66
CA PHE A 56 1.22 21.52 9.24
C PHE A 56 0.44 22.82 8.98
N GLU A 57 0.73 23.51 7.89
CA GLU A 57 0.07 24.77 7.48
C GLU A 57 -1.46 24.67 7.48
N ARG A 58 -1.99 23.47 7.20
CA ARG A 58 -3.41 23.15 7.35
C ARG A 58 -3.56 21.97 8.30
N PRO A 59 -4.57 21.98 9.19
CA PRO A 59 -4.88 20.84 10.04
C PRO A 59 -5.21 19.60 9.18
N LEU A 60 -4.53 18.50 9.46
CA LEU A 60 -4.79 17.22 8.80
C LEU A 60 -5.85 16.44 9.59
N SER A 61 -6.65 15.67 8.86
CA SER A 61 -7.61 14.77 9.47
C SER A 61 -6.93 13.53 10.06
N TYR A 62 -7.61 12.84 10.99
CA TYR A 62 -7.12 11.54 11.46
C TYR A 62 -8.28 10.58 11.73
N LYS A 63 -8.01 9.29 11.67
CA LYS A 63 -8.91 8.20 12.04
C LYS A 63 -8.18 7.21 12.92
N THR A 64 -8.83 6.82 14.00
CA THR A 64 -8.26 5.85 14.94
C THR A 64 -9.00 4.53 14.91
N TYR A 65 -8.27 3.46 15.14
CA TYR A 65 -8.79 2.09 15.24
C TYR A 65 -8.27 1.43 16.51
N PRO A 66 -8.91 0.32 16.95
CA PRO A 66 -8.47 -0.41 18.14
C PRO A 66 -6.97 -0.73 18.13
N ASP A 67 -6.33 -0.55 19.27
CA ASP A 67 -4.88 -0.63 19.44
C ASP A 67 -4.27 -1.97 18.99
N HIS A 68 -5.04 -3.07 19.11
CA HIS A 68 -4.57 -4.41 18.73
C HIS A 68 -4.24 -4.54 17.24
N TYR A 69 -4.79 -3.67 16.38
CA TYR A 69 -4.43 -3.64 14.96
C TYR A 69 -3.01 -3.12 14.71
N PHE A 70 -2.43 -2.40 15.64
CA PHE A 70 -1.11 -1.78 15.52
C PHE A 70 -0.06 -2.41 16.44
N ALA A 71 -0.41 -3.51 17.12
CA ALA A 71 0.50 -4.21 18.01
C ALA A 71 1.49 -5.13 17.29
N SER A 72 1.23 -5.46 16.03
CA SER A 72 2.07 -6.35 15.21
C SER A 72 1.77 -6.16 13.71
N ILE A 73 2.65 -6.67 12.85
CA ILE A 73 2.43 -6.73 11.41
C ILE A 73 1.13 -7.50 11.09
N ASP A 74 0.87 -8.61 11.78
CA ASP A 74 -0.35 -9.39 11.61
C ASP A 74 -1.60 -8.58 12.00
N GLY A 75 -1.54 -7.80 13.07
CA GLY A 75 -2.60 -6.87 13.44
C GLY A 75 -2.87 -5.85 12.33
N TYR A 76 -1.83 -5.23 11.80
CA TYR A 76 -1.95 -4.27 10.71
C TYR A 76 -2.51 -4.91 9.42
N ASN A 77 -2.04 -6.10 9.07
CA ASN A 77 -2.59 -6.87 7.95
C ASN A 77 -4.11 -7.11 8.13
N ARG A 78 -4.56 -7.42 9.34
CA ARG A 78 -6.00 -7.58 9.64
C ARG A 78 -6.78 -6.29 9.44
N LEU A 79 -6.22 -5.14 9.83
CA LEU A 79 -6.85 -3.85 9.58
C LEU A 79 -7.00 -3.61 8.07
N MET A 80 -5.92 -3.82 7.31
CA MET A 80 -5.90 -3.65 5.85
C MET A 80 -6.79 -4.66 5.09
N LEU A 81 -7.20 -5.73 5.75
CA LEU A 81 -8.14 -6.74 5.25
C LEU A 81 -9.54 -6.61 5.88
N SER A 82 -9.81 -5.54 6.63
CA SER A 82 -11.12 -5.31 7.23
C SER A 82 -12.00 -4.42 6.35
N SER A 83 -13.29 -4.76 6.25
CA SER A 83 -14.26 -3.90 5.57
C SER A 83 -14.44 -2.56 6.27
N ASP A 84 -14.29 -2.52 7.60
CA ASP A 84 -14.49 -1.32 8.41
C ASP A 84 -13.47 -0.23 8.07
N PHE A 85 -12.23 -0.64 7.75
CA PHE A 85 -11.21 0.30 7.30
C PHE A 85 -11.65 1.02 6.02
N TYR A 86 -12.06 0.27 4.98
CA TYR A 86 -12.48 0.88 3.71
C TYR A 86 -13.84 1.58 3.80
N GLN A 87 -14.75 1.14 4.65
CA GLN A 87 -16.01 1.84 4.92
C GLN A 87 -15.80 3.25 5.47
N ALA A 88 -14.74 3.44 6.28
CA ALA A 88 -14.38 4.76 6.78
C ALA A 88 -13.97 5.75 5.68
N PHE A 89 -13.61 5.24 4.50
CA PHE A 89 -13.21 6.01 3.32
C PHE A 89 -14.17 5.86 2.12
N LYS A 90 -15.36 5.33 2.31
CA LYS A 90 -16.33 5.01 1.24
C LYS A 90 -16.73 6.18 0.34
N HIS A 91 -16.51 7.40 0.80
CA HIS A 91 -16.79 8.63 0.04
C HIS A 91 -15.70 8.98 -0.96
N TYR A 92 -14.53 8.34 -0.87
CA TYR A 92 -13.44 8.47 -1.82
C TYR A 92 -13.49 7.33 -2.83
N GLN A 93 -13.09 7.64 -4.06
CA GLN A 93 -12.93 6.62 -5.09
C GLN A 93 -11.67 5.78 -4.83
N TYR A 94 -10.59 6.45 -4.50
CA TYR A 94 -9.30 5.83 -4.17
C TYR A 94 -8.74 6.33 -2.86
N ILE A 95 -7.97 5.47 -2.21
CA ILE A 95 -7.05 5.84 -1.14
C ILE A 95 -5.62 5.44 -1.55
N LEU A 96 -4.69 6.34 -1.32
CA LEU A 96 -3.25 6.07 -1.39
C LEU A 96 -2.77 5.78 0.02
N ILE A 97 -2.31 4.57 0.28
CA ILE A 97 -1.55 4.27 1.50
C ILE A 97 -0.12 4.77 1.26
N ALA A 98 0.39 5.60 2.16
CA ALA A 98 1.76 6.08 2.18
C ALA A 98 2.30 5.94 3.60
N GLN A 99 3.01 4.84 3.88
CA GLN A 99 3.62 4.59 5.19
C GLN A 99 4.74 5.59 5.46
N THR A 100 5.13 5.72 6.73
CA THR A 100 6.12 6.73 7.17
C THR A 100 7.54 6.50 6.63
N ASP A 101 7.78 5.37 6.01
CA ASP A 101 9.02 5.03 5.27
C ASP A 101 8.87 5.10 3.74
N SER A 102 7.80 5.77 3.26
CA SER A 102 7.57 6.04 1.84
C SER A 102 8.02 7.45 1.46
N LEU A 103 8.42 7.67 0.20
CA LEU A 103 8.58 9.00 -0.36
C LEU A 103 7.65 9.19 -1.55
N VAL A 104 7.19 10.43 -1.74
CA VAL A 104 6.36 10.86 -2.87
C VAL A 104 7.17 11.90 -3.67
N PHE A 105 7.33 11.69 -4.96
CA PHE A 105 8.19 12.55 -5.79
C PHE A 105 7.41 13.56 -6.64
N SER A 106 6.15 13.26 -6.96
CA SER A 106 5.27 14.09 -7.78
C SER A 106 3.81 13.90 -7.37
N ASP A 107 2.92 14.84 -7.70
CA ASP A 107 1.48 14.64 -7.51
C ASP A 107 0.89 13.96 -8.77
N GLU A 108 0.95 12.63 -8.78
CA GLU A 108 0.39 11.80 -9.85
C GLU A 108 -0.83 10.99 -9.40
N LEU A 109 -1.42 11.31 -8.23
CA LEU A 109 -2.50 10.52 -7.66
C LEU A 109 -3.70 10.41 -8.60
N ASP A 110 -4.13 11.54 -9.17
CA ASP A 110 -5.26 11.56 -10.12
C ASP A 110 -4.93 10.82 -11.42
N VAL A 111 -3.68 10.92 -11.90
CA VAL A 111 -3.21 10.22 -13.10
C VAL A 111 -3.30 8.69 -12.91
N TRP A 112 -2.82 8.20 -11.77
CA TRP A 112 -2.87 6.77 -11.47
C TRP A 112 -4.29 6.29 -11.18
N ALA A 113 -5.11 7.09 -10.50
CA ALA A 113 -6.51 6.79 -10.27
C ALA A 113 -7.31 6.68 -11.58
N ALA A 114 -7.04 7.55 -12.55
CA ALA A 114 -7.70 7.52 -13.87
C ALA A 114 -7.43 6.25 -14.69
N LYS A 115 -6.35 5.49 -14.38
CA LYS A 115 -6.08 4.20 -15.05
C LYS A 115 -7.05 3.09 -14.65
N GLY A 116 -7.81 3.26 -13.57
CA GLY A 116 -8.89 2.36 -13.19
C GLY A 116 -8.42 1.01 -12.62
N TYR A 117 -7.21 0.92 -12.08
CA TYR A 117 -6.75 -0.26 -11.36
C TYR A 117 -7.46 -0.38 -10.01
N SER A 118 -7.78 -1.60 -9.60
CA SER A 118 -8.33 -1.86 -8.26
C SER A 118 -7.25 -1.74 -7.19
N TYR A 119 -6.03 -2.17 -7.53
CA TYR A 119 -4.85 -2.14 -6.67
C TYR A 119 -3.60 -1.91 -7.50
N ILE A 120 -2.71 -1.06 -7.01
CA ILE A 120 -1.36 -0.89 -7.51
C ILE A 120 -0.40 -0.55 -6.37
N GLY A 121 0.77 -1.16 -6.39
CA GLY A 121 1.93 -0.88 -5.54
C GLY A 121 3.20 -1.16 -6.32
N ALA A 122 4.35 -1.20 -5.66
CA ALA A 122 5.61 -1.51 -6.31
C ALA A 122 5.62 -2.94 -6.87
N PRO A 123 6.30 -3.19 -7.98
CA PRO A 123 6.45 -4.53 -8.51
C PRO A 123 7.42 -5.36 -7.67
N TRP A 124 7.20 -6.67 -7.67
CA TRP A 124 8.12 -7.64 -7.08
C TRP A 124 8.96 -8.35 -8.12
N PHE A 125 10.15 -8.76 -7.70
CA PHE A 125 11.05 -9.61 -8.46
C PHE A 125 10.85 -11.09 -8.11
N GLU A 126 11.19 -12.00 -9.03
CA GLU A 126 11.19 -13.45 -8.77
C GLU A 126 12.05 -13.77 -7.55
N GLY A 127 11.51 -14.59 -6.63
CA GLY A 127 12.15 -14.89 -5.35
C GLY A 127 11.78 -13.94 -4.20
N TYR A 128 11.03 -12.86 -4.49
CA TYR A 128 10.50 -11.90 -3.50
C TYR A 128 11.57 -11.33 -2.55
N THR A 129 11.71 -11.90 -1.35
CA THR A 129 12.68 -11.47 -0.33
C THR A 129 14.11 -11.90 -0.63
N GLN A 130 14.28 -12.89 -1.50
CA GLN A 130 15.57 -13.40 -1.99
C GLN A 130 15.54 -13.51 -3.52
N PRO A 131 15.54 -12.39 -4.25
CA PRO A 131 15.41 -12.40 -5.69
C PRO A 131 16.53 -13.16 -6.39
N THR A 132 16.15 -13.90 -7.42
CA THR A 132 17.07 -14.68 -8.25
C THR A 132 17.70 -13.81 -9.34
N GLN A 133 18.93 -14.13 -9.74
CA GLN A 133 19.60 -13.46 -10.84
C GLN A 133 19.44 -14.27 -12.16
N PRO A 134 19.20 -13.61 -13.30
CA PRO A 134 18.97 -12.18 -13.48
C PRO A 134 17.64 -11.73 -12.86
N LEU A 135 17.55 -10.46 -12.40
CA LEU A 135 16.32 -9.90 -11.84
C LEU A 135 15.21 -9.91 -12.87
N ARG A 136 14.06 -10.49 -12.51
CA ARG A 136 12.86 -10.53 -13.35
C ARG A 136 11.65 -10.10 -12.56
N LEU A 137 10.86 -9.20 -13.13
CA LEU A 137 9.59 -8.79 -12.57
C LEU A 137 8.59 -9.95 -12.61
N THR A 138 7.82 -10.15 -11.54
CA THR A 138 6.85 -11.25 -11.45
C THR A 138 5.43 -10.81 -11.13
N ALA A 139 5.24 -9.89 -10.20
CA ALA A 139 3.92 -9.48 -9.72
C ALA A 139 3.94 -8.04 -9.21
N VAL A 140 2.78 -7.56 -8.79
CA VAL A 140 2.58 -6.24 -8.16
C VAL A 140 2.08 -6.44 -6.74
N GLY A 141 2.68 -5.74 -5.79
CA GLY A 141 2.31 -5.78 -4.40
C GLY A 141 2.65 -4.51 -3.66
N ASN A 142 3.23 -4.63 -2.46
CA ASN A 142 3.64 -3.55 -1.60
C ASN A 142 2.48 -2.80 -0.93
N GLY A 143 2.23 -3.11 0.35
CA GLY A 143 1.21 -2.46 1.17
C GLY A 143 1.58 -1.06 1.62
N GLY A 144 2.89 -0.72 1.67
CA GLY A 144 3.39 0.52 2.26
C GLY A 144 3.27 1.76 1.38
N PHE A 145 3.33 1.58 0.05
CA PHE A 145 2.97 2.62 -0.92
C PHE A 145 2.07 2.02 -1.99
N SER A 146 0.75 2.20 -1.83
CA SER A 146 -0.22 1.53 -2.71
C SER A 146 -1.49 2.34 -2.90
N LEU A 147 -1.99 2.37 -4.14
CA LEU A 147 -3.26 2.97 -4.50
C LEU A 147 -4.35 1.88 -4.55
N ARG A 148 -5.49 2.15 -3.90
CA ARG A 148 -6.55 1.18 -3.68
C ARG A 148 -7.91 1.76 -4.05
N ASN A 149 -8.64 1.12 -4.96
CA ASN A 149 -10.02 1.47 -5.26
C ASN A 149 -10.93 1.01 -4.12
N VAL A 150 -11.51 1.96 -3.41
CA VAL A 150 -12.29 1.68 -2.20
C VAL A 150 -13.48 0.76 -2.47
N GLN A 151 -14.18 0.97 -3.57
CA GLN A 151 -15.37 0.19 -3.90
C GLN A 151 -15.03 -1.25 -4.29
N ASP A 152 -13.94 -1.46 -5.04
CA ASP A 152 -13.50 -2.80 -5.41
C ASP A 152 -13.02 -3.59 -4.19
N PHE A 153 -12.30 -2.94 -3.27
CA PHE A 153 -11.90 -3.55 -2.00
C PHE A 153 -13.13 -3.95 -1.17
N LEU A 154 -14.09 -3.06 -0.99
CA LEU A 154 -15.34 -3.36 -0.31
C LEU A 154 -16.13 -4.47 -1.01
N ARG A 155 -16.17 -4.47 -2.34
CA ARG A 155 -16.84 -5.52 -3.11
C ARG A 155 -16.23 -6.89 -2.86
N VAL A 156 -14.91 -6.98 -2.77
CA VAL A 156 -14.21 -8.22 -2.43
C VAL A 156 -14.50 -8.63 -0.98
N LEU A 157 -14.28 -7.72 -0.02
CA LEU A 157 -14.41 -7.99 1.42
C LEU A 157 -15.83 -8.36 1.83
N ASN A 158 -16.85 -7.81 1.17
CA ASN A 158 -18.25 -8.08 1.45
C ASN A 158 -18.83 -9.29 0.69
N ARG A 159 -18.07 -9.95 -0.19
CA ARG A 159 -18.52 -11.11 -0.98
C ARG A 159 -17.63 -12.34 -0.80
N PRO A 160 -17.49 -12.88 0.40
CA PRO A 160 -16.58 -14.00 0.68
C PRO A 160 -16.90 -15.28 -0.11
N ARG A 161 -18.15 -15.47 -0.60
CA ARG A 161 -18.57 -16.67 -1.35
C ARG A 161 -17.95 -16.80 -2.74
N ILE A 162 -17.54 -15.69 -3.36
CA ILE A 162 -16.91 -15.71 -4.70
C ILE A 162 -15.59 -16.50 -4.65
N PHE A 163 -14.85 -16.39 -3.56
CA PHE A 163 -13.56 -17.03 -3.39
C PHE A 163 -13.65 -18.56 -3.21
N LYS A 164 -14.68 -19.06 -2.55
CA LYS A 164 -14.78 -20.48 -2.19
C LYS A 164 -14.87 -21.40 -3.41
N ASN A 165 -15.58 -20.99 -4.44
CA ASN A 165 -15.87 -21.86 -5.60
C ASN A 165 -14.83 -21.73 -6.71
N THR A 166 -14.26 -20.56 -6.91
CA THR A 166 -13.35 -20.30 -8.04
C THR A 166 -11.94 -20.82 -7.77
N LEU A 167 -11.43 -20.70 -6.57
CA LEU A 167 -10.11 -21.24 -6.19
C LEU A 167 -10.01 -22.77 -6.28
N MET A 168 -11.12 -23.48 -6.07
CA MET A 168 -11.12 -24.93 -6.19
C MET A 168 -11.11 -25.44 -7.64
N GLN A 169 -11.52 -24.61 -8.62
CA GLN A 169 -11.72 -25.04 -10.02
C GLN A 169 -10.56 -24.69 -10.96
N THR A 170 -9.69 -23.73 -10.63
CA THR A 170 -8.84 -23.10 -11.63
C THR A 170 -7.35 -23.44 -11.55
N TRP A 171 -6.93 -24.34 -10.63
CA TRP A 171 -5.48 -24.48 -10.41
C TRP A 171 -4.89 -25.85 -10.78
N PRO A 172 -3.90 -25.95 -11.70
CA PRO A 172 -3.21 -27.19 -12.07
C PRO A 172 -1.82 -27.32 -11.43
N GLY A 173 -1.46 -28.51 -10.90
CA GLY A 173 -0.10 -28.91 -10.57
C GLY A 173 0.28 -29.09 -9.09
N ASN A 174 1.52 -29.48 -8.80
CA ASN A 174 2.04 -29.89 -7.47
C ASN A 174 2.14 -28.78 -6.40
N TRP A 175 1.93 -27.56 -6.75
CA TRP A 175 1.76 -26.41 -5.87
C TRP A 175 0.43 -26.45 -5.07
N ARG A 176 -0.43 -27.45 -5.33
CA ARG A 176 -1.64 -27.76 -4.55
C ARG A 176 -1.38 -27.83 -3.04
N SER A 177 -0.23 -28.33 -2.60
CA SER A 177 0.07 -28.47 -1.17
C SER A 177 0.34 -27.13 -0.51
N THR A 178 0.99 -26.20 -1.18
CA THR A 178 1.26 -24.86 -0.66
C THR A 178 -0.03 -24.06 -0.63
N ILE A 179 -0.82 -24.11 -1.69
CA ILE A 179 -2.12 -23.44 -1.75
C ILE A 179 -3.16 -24.12 -0.86
N TYR A 180 -3.15 -25.42 -0.69
CA TYR A 180 -4.05 -26.09 0.27
C TYR A 180 -3.77 -25.61 1.70
N ARG A 181 -2.53 -25.32 2.05
CA ARG A 181 -2.15 -24.73 3.35
C ARG A 181 -2.69 -23.29 3.44
N TYR A 182 -2.51 -22.49 2.40
CA TYR A 182 -3.07 -21.15 2.30
C TYR A 182 -4.61 -21.17 2.27
N LEU A 183 -5.24 -22.14 1.60
CA LEU A 183 -6.69 -22.30 1.54
C LEU A 183 -7.30 -22.79 2.86
N LYS A 184 -6.55 -23.52 3.67
CA LYS A 184 -6.99 -23.92 5.03
C LYS A 184 -7.07 -22.70 5.93
N ASP A 185 -6.11 -21.80 5.84
CA ASP A 185 -6.10 -20.54 6.56
C ASP A 185 -7.14 -19.58 5.98
N TYR A 186 -7.37 -19.62 4.67
CA TYR A 186 -8.42 -18.92 3.94
C TYR A 186 -9.85 -19.41 4.29
N ARG A 187 -10.08 -20.68 4.61
CA ARG A 187 -11.37 -21.14 5.14
C ARG A 187 -11.77 -20.38 6.42
N SER A 188 -10.80 -19.98 7.22
CA SER A 188 -11.04 -19.13 8.40
C SER A 188 -11.47 -17.71 7.99
N PHE A 189 -10.96 -17.19 6.90
CA PHE A 189 -11.33 -15.90 6.32
C PHE A 189 -12.80 -15.85 5.87
N VAL A 190 -13.20 -16.84 5.07
CA VAL A 190 -14.55 -16.89 4.47
C VAL A 190 -15.64 -17.17 5.50
N TYR A 191 -15.31 -17.85 6.59
CA TYR A 191 -16.31 -18.35 7.55
C TYR A 191 -16.60 -17.40 8.73
N LYS A 192 -15.72 -16.48 9.06
CA LYS A 192 -15.83 -15.70 10.30
C LYS A 192 -16.02 -14.20 10.13
N ASN A 193 -16.34 -13.72 8.98
CA ASN A 193 -16.79 -12.32 8.71
C ASN A 193 -16.01 -11.16 9.37
N THR A 194 -14.93 -11.38 10.12
CA THR A 194 -14.24 -10.32 10.86
C THR A 194 -12.75 -10.55 11.15
N GLN A 195 -12.20 -11.74 10.95
CA GLN A 195 -10.79 -11.97 11.30
C GLN A 195 -10.09 -12.92 10.32
N ILE A 196 -9.36 -12.33 9.40
CA ILE A 196 -8.46 -13.05 8.50
C ILE A 196 -7.23 -13.43 9.29
N ASN A 197 -7.01 -14.72 9.47
CA ASN A 197 -5.75 -15.28 9.96
C ASN A 197 -4.97 -15.77 8.72
N LEU A 198 -4.43 -14.83 7.94
CA LEU A 198 -3.50 -15.14 6.87
C LEU A 198 -2.10 -15.06 7.45
N ASN A 199 -1.33 -16.14 7.36
CA ASN A 199 0.13 -16.11 7.58
C ASN A 199 0.85 -15.47 6.38
N VAL A 200 0.19 -14.52 5.70
CA VAL A 200 0.71 -13.78 4.56
C VAL A 200 0.37 -12.30 4.71
N ASN A 201 1.23 -11.45 4.21
CA ASN A 201 0.98 -10.02 4.18
C ASN A 201 -0.22 -9.69 3.28
N GLU A 202 -0.93 -8.65 3.62
CA GLU A 202 -2.17 -8.25 2.95
C GLU A 202 -1.97 -7.89 1.47
N ASP A 203 -0.81 -7.37 1.13
CA ASP A 203 -0.41 -7.02 -0.24
C ASP A 203 -0.28 -8.24 -1.15
N LEU A 204 0.25 -9.36 -0.63
CA LEU A 204 0.21 -10.66 -1.31
C LEU A 204 -1.22 -11.11 -1.61
N PHE A 205 -2.13 -10.92 -0.64
CA PHE A 205 -3.53 -11.25 -0.83
C PHE A 205 -4.14 -10.45 -2.01
N TRP A 206 -3.96 -9.13 -2.01
CA TRP A 206 -4.53 -8.29 -3.05
C TRP A 206 -3.86 -8.48 -4.41
N GLY A 207 -2.53 -8.48 -4.46
CA GLY A 207 -1.77 -8.54 -5.71
C GLY A 207 -1.79 -9.92 -6.38
N LEU A 208 -1.74 -11.01 -5.59
CA LEU A 208 -1.56 -12.35 -6.14
C LEU A 208 -2.80 -13.24 -6.07
N PHE A 209 -3.65 -13.08 -5.03
CA PHE A 209 -4.77 -13.99 -4.85
C PHE A 209 -6.08 -13.42 -5.39
N VAL A 210 -6.34 -12.13 -5.18
CA VAL A 210 -7.61 -11.53 -5.60
C VAL A 210 -7.66 -11.31 -7.11
N ALA A 211 -6.62 -10.74 -7.69
CA ALA A 211 -6.60 -10.38 -9.09
C ALA A 211 -6.89 -11.55 -10.05
N PRO A 212 -6.28 -12.75 -9.89
CA PRO A 212 -6.55 -13.87 -10.78
C PRO A 212 -7.98 -14.45 -10.70
N ILE A 213 -8.67 -14.26 -9.59
CA ILE A 213 -9.96 -14.88 -9.33
C ILE A 213 -11.14 -13.93 -9.39
N CYS A 214 -10.89 -12.63 -9.39
CA CYS A 214 -11.90 -11.58 -9.48
C CYS A 214 -11.70 -10.78 -10.78
N PRO A 215 -12.40 -11.07 -11.87
CA PRO A 215 -12.19 -10.40 -13.17
C PRO A 215 -12.37 -8.88 -13.14
N PHE A 216 -13.14 -8.36 -12.18
CA PHE A 216 -13.29 -6.93 -12.01
C PHE A 216 -12.11 -6.29 -11.25
N PHE A 217 -11.33 -7.09 -10.50
CA PHE A 217 -10.23 -6.58 -9.68
C PHE A 217 -8.96 -6.51 -10.53
N LYS A 218 -8.65 -5.29 -10.97
CA LYS A 218 -7.57 -5.05 -11.93
C LYS A 218 -6.30 -4.61 -11.21
N VAL A 219 -5.18 -5.22 -11.60
CA VAL A 219 -3.82 -4.79 -11.22
C VAL A 219 -3.01 -4.55 -12.49
N PRO A 220 -2.05 -3.62 -12.52
CA PRO A 220 -1.23 -3.38 -13.71
C PRO A 220 -0.26 -4.53 -13.98
N ALA A 221 0.31 -4.55 -15.17
CA ALA A 221 1.49 -5.35 -15.45
C ALA A 221 2.67 -4.88 -14.56
N PRO A 222 3.56 -5.79 -14.11
CA PRO A 222 4.67 -5.40 -13.23
C PRO A 222 5.57 -4.32 -13.82
N LEU A 223 5.81 -4.32 -15.12
CA LEU A 223 6.62 -3.30 -15.79
C LEU A 223 5.95 -1.90 -15.74
N GLU A 224 4.63 -1.82 -15.83
CA GLU A 224 3.91 -0.56 -15.67
C GLU A 224 3.96 -0.06 -14.22
N ALA A 225 3.88 -0.98 -13.26
CA ALA A 225 3.96 -0.66 -11.84
C ALA A 225 5.32 -0.08 -11.42
N VAL A 226 6.38 -0.29 -12.20
CA VAL A 226 7.69 0.37 -11.98
C VAL A 226 7.54 1.89 -11.99
N SER A 227 6.74 2.46 -12.89
CA SER A 227 6.53 3.92 -12.93
C SER A 227 5.67 4.42 -11.75
N PHE A 228 4.90 3.53 -11.11
CA PHE A 228 4.14 3.87 -9.92
C PHE A 228 5.02 3.92 -8.66
N ALA A 229 5.79 2.85 -8.40
CA ALA A 229 6.60 2.83 -7.19
C ALA A 229 7.84 1.94 -7.29
N PHE A 230 8.89 2.34 -6.58
CA PHE A 230 10.06 1.49 -6.29
C PHE A 230 10.00 0.98 -4.85
N GLU A 231 10.61 -0.18 -4.63
CA GLU A 231 10.88 -0.73 -3.30
C GLU A 231 12.28 -1.38 -3.32
N ALA A 232 12.35 -2.71 -3.44
CA ALA A 232 13.61 -3.43 -3.57
C ALA A 232 14.31 -3.13 -4.91
N TYR A 233 15.63 -3.14 -4.91
CA TYR A 233 16.46 -2.91 -6.11
C TYR A 233 16.14 -1.58 -6.84
N PRO A 234 16.19 -0.44 -6.16
CA PRO A 234 15.77 0.83 -6.75
C PRO A 234 16.61 1.24 -7.96
N ARG A 235 17.92 0.91 -8.02
CA ARG A 235 18.77 1.18 -9.18
C ARG A 235 18.27 0.44 -10.43
N HIS A 236 17.97 -0.85 -10.29
CA HIS A 236 17.43 -1.63 -11.39
C HIS A 236 16.04 -1.15 -11.82
N SER A 237 15.18 -0.83 -10.86
CA SER A 237 13.87 -0.23 -11.14
C SER A 237 14.00 1.13 -11.85
N TYR A 238 14.98 1.94 -11.48
CA TYR A 238 15.28 3.22 -12.12
C TYR A 238 15.73 3.04 -13.59
N GLU A 239 16.56 2.03 -13.87
CA GLU A 239 16.92 1.66 -15.25
C GLU A 239 15.71 1.22 -16.05
N LEU A 240 14.87 0.32 -15.50
CA LEU A 240 13.62 -0.13 -16.13
C LEU A 240 12.63 1.02 -16.37
N ASN A 241 12.66 2.05 -15.53
CA ASN A 241 11.81 3.24 -15.66
C ASN A 241 12.41 4.32 -16.59
N GLY A 242 13.43 3.98 -17.38
CA GLY A 242 14.08 4.92 -18.30
C GLY A 242 14.79 6.06 -17.57
N GLN A 243 15.43 5.76 -16.46
CA GLN A 243 16.17 6.69 -15.59
C GLN A 243 15.30 7.85 -15.07
N ARG A 244 14.05 7.55 -14.73
CA ARG A 244 13.09 8.50 -14.13
C ARG A 244 12.64 7.99 -12.79
N LEU A 245 12.43 8.91 -11.83
CA LEU A 245 11.79 8.59 -10.57
C LEU A 245 10.33 8.16 -10.81
N PRO A 246 9.80 7.24 -10.00
CA PRO A 246 8.39 6.85 -10.02
C PRO A 246 7.52 7.93 -9.34
N PHE A 247 6.22 7.70 -9.24
CA PHE A 247 5.34 8.53 -8.41
C PHE A 247 5.77 8.52 -6.93
N GLY A 248 6.17 7.35 -6.40
CA GLY A 248 6.69 7.25 -5.04
C GLY A 248 7.56 6.03 -4.83
N CYS A 249 8.00 5.79 -3.60
CA CYS A 249 8.71 4.58 -3.21
C CYS A 249 8.36 4.17 -1.78
N HIS A 250 8.69 2.93 -1.43
CA HIS A 250 8.54 2.38 -0.09
C HIS A 250 9.87 1.87 0.45
N ALA A 251 10.03 1.91 1.77
CA ALA A 251 11.19 1.41 2.49
C ALA A 251 12.53 1.98 1.95
N TRP A 252 12.52 3.27 1.57
CA TRP A 252 13.65 3.93 0.90
C TRP A 252 14.91 3.96 1.76
N ALA A 253 14.78 4.06 3.08
CA ALA A 253 15.92 4.02 3.98
C ALA A 253 16.51 2.61 4.16
N ARG A 254 15.73 1.56 3.80
CA ARG A 254 16.13 0.16 3.94
C ARG A 254 16.83 -0.38 2.70
N TYR A 255 16.33 -0.03 1.52
CA TYR A 255 16.82 -0.55 0.25
C TYR A 255 17.68 0.49 -0.46
N ASP A 256 18.99 0.21 -0.55
CA ASP A 256 20.00 1.02 -1.23
C ASP A 256 19.99 2.51 -0.81
N PRO A 257 20.31 2.84 0.45
CA PRO A 257 20.31 4.23 0.93
C PRO A 257 21.22 5.16 0.12
N GLU A 258 22.33 4.64 -0.43
CA GLU A 258 23.28 5.41 -1.26
C GLU A 258 22.64 5.87 -2.57
N PHE A 259 21.85 5.01 -3.20
CA PHE A 259 21.09 5.38 -4.39
C PHE A 259 20.14 6.54 -4.08
N TRP A 260 19.39 6.44 -2.99
CA TRP A 260 18.42 7.47 -2.62
C TRP A 260 19.10 8.78 -2.23
N GLN A 261 20.19 8.75 -1.45
CA GLN A 261 20.94 9.94 -1.10
C GLN A 261 21.47 10.67 -2.34
N SER A 262 22.09 9.94 -3.26
CA SER A 262 22.62 10.54 -4.49
C SER A 262 21.51 11.08 -5.39
N THR A 263 20.42 10.32 -5.54
CA THR A 263 19.31 10.68 -6.41
C THR A 263 18.55 11.89 -5.87
N LEU A 264 18.27 11.93 -4.58
CA LEU A 264 17.60 13.07 -3.94
C LEU A 264 18.45 14.34 -3.98
N ALA A 265 19.79 14.22 -3.81
CA ALA A 265 20.71 15.36 -3.94
C ALA A 265 20.72 15.97 -5.34
N HIS A 266 20.60 15.15 -6.38
CA HIS A 266 20.58 15.61 -7.79
C HIS A 266 19.21 16.16 -8.24
N HIS A 267 18.14 15.69 -7.64
CA HIS A 267 16.78 16.16 -7.95
C HIS A 267 16.38 17.37 -7.09
N SER A 268 17.38 18.15 -6.59
CA SER A 268 17.25 19.32 -5.71
C SER A 268 16.17 20.31 -6.19
N ARG A 269 14.92 20.00 -5.90
CA ARG A 269 13.88 20.97 -5.57
C ARG A 269 13.81 21.02 -4.03
N PRO A 270 13.29 22.08 -3.40
CA PRO A 270 13.54 22.40 -1.99
C PRO A 270 12.86 21.42 -1.01
N PHE A 271 13.28 20.15 -1.05
CA PHE A 271 12.90 19.17 -0.03
C PHE A 271 13.74 19.32 1.26
N PHE A 272 14.78 20.16 1.24
CA PHE A 272 15.72 20.38 2.35
C PHE A 272 15.82 21.84 2.82
N ALA A 273 14.81 22.66 2.53
CA ALA A 273 14.73 24.02 3.06
C ALA A 273 13.77 24.11 4.25
#